data_fa0fc6fd26ead16c31249cf6bf0e0b94
#
_entry.id   fa0fc6fd26ead16c31249cf6bf0e0b94
#
_cell.length_a   1.000
_cell.length_b   1.000
_cell.length_c   1.000
_cell.angle_alpha   90.00
_cell.angle_beta   90.00
_cell.angle_gamma   90.00
#
_symmetry.space_group_name_H-M   'P 1'
#
loop_
_entity.id
_entity.type
_entity.pdbx_description
1 polymer ?
#
loop_
_entity_poly.entity_id
_entity_poly.type
_entity_poly.pdbx_seq_one_letter_code
_entity_poly.pdbx_strand_id
1 'polypeptide(L)'
;MGFQKPTGTQDLLPGVVERWQFIEEKARDLCRRFNYQEIRTPIFEQTSLFERGVGETTDIVEKEMYTFLDKGDRSMTLRPEGTAGVVRSYVENKLYGEPDVSKLYYIGPMFRYERPQAGRQRQFHQFGIEAIGAIDPAIDAEVISLGYELCRELGLQGVTVEINSVGNPSSRADYREKLIAFLTPMRESLCKDCQSRIDRNPMRVLDCKVDQDKFTGAPSILDSLDEECLSHFERVKTYLTEMGVDYSINHRLVRGLDYYTLTAFEYKAQGIGAIDTVGGGGRYNGLVAEVGGPDQPGVGLAIGLERIQLILENQNIEIQGVKPLDVYLVALGEEADKEVTKQLFKLRQAGISAERDYLGRKMKAQFKSADRMQARYTAILGDDELARGEIAVKFMETGEQRTVKLEDLANELKSGIE
;
A
#
# COMPACT_ATOMS: atom_id res chain seq x y z
N MET A 1 -13.22 12.93 -30.85
CA MET A 1 -13.38 12.29 -29.52
C MET A 1 -12.11 12.54 -28.71
N GLY A 2 -12.22 13.02 -27.46
CA GLY A 2 -11.06 13.17 -26.58
C GLY A 2 -10.58 11.83 -26.03
N PHE A 3 -9.30 11.73 -25.68
CA PHE A 3 -8.76 10.55 -25.02
C PHE A 3 -9.32 10.47 -23.58
N GLN A 4 -9.57 9.26 -23.11
CA GLN A 4 -10.03 8.96 -21.77
C GLN A 4 -9.08 7.93 -21.13
N LYS A 5 -9.00 7.92 -19.80
CA LYS A 5 -8.23 6.91 -19.08
C LYS A 5 -8.79 5.51 -19.31
N PRO A 6 -7.96 4.46 -19.34
CA PRO A 6 -8.43 3.08 -19.44
C PRO A 6 -9.35 2.69 -18.29
N THR A 7 -10.31 1.82 -18.59
CA THR A 7 -11.23 1.29 -17.57
C THR A 7 -10.48 0.59 -16.45
N GLY A 8 -10.79 0.91 -15.20
CA GLY A 8 -10.13 0.34 -14.03
C GLY A 8 -8.77 0.97 -13.72
N THR A 9 -8.52 2.18 -14.24
CA THR A 9 -7.39 3.03 -13.84
C THR A 9 -7.90 4.37 -13.35
N GLN A 10 -7.08 5.09 -12.62
CA GLN A 10 -7.42 6.45 -12.16
C GLN A 10 -6.19 7.35 -12.19
N ASP A 11 -6.44 8.66 -12.39
CA ASP A 11 -5.44 9.70 -12.18
C ASP A 11 -5.50 10.16 -10.73
N LEU A 12 -4.38 10.22 -10.06
CA LEU A 12 -4.26 10.79 -8.71
C LEU A 12 -3.93 12.28 -8.84
N LEU A 13 -4.96 13.10 -8.80
CA LEU A 13 -4.82 14.54 -8.97
C LEU A 13 -4.40 15.25 -7.67
N PRO A 14 -3.85 16.50 -7.76
CA PRO A 14 -3.64 17.34 -6.59
C PRO A 14 -4.92 17.44 -5.73
N GLY A 15 -4.76 17.36 -4.41
CA GLY A 15 -5.85 17.25 -3.43
C GLY A 15 -6.18 15.78 -3.07
N VAL A 16 -5.88 14.82 -3.94
CA VAL A 16 -6.04 13.39 -3.68
C VAL A 16 -4.69 12.74 -3.40
N VAL A 17 -3.66 13.07 -4.21
CA VAL A 17 -2.33 12.45 -4.12
C VAL A 17 -1.66 12.68 -2.77
N GLU A 18 -1.93 13.80 -2.09
CA GLU A 18 -1.35 14.12 -0.79
C GLU A 18 -1.79 13.13 0.30
N ARG A 19 -3.02 12.60 0.20
CA ARG A 19 -3.48 11.52 1.09
C ARG A 19 -2.69 10.24 0.87
N TRP A 20 -2.35 9.94 -0.38
CA TRP A 20 -1.50 8.81 -0.73
C TRP A 20 -0.10 8.98 -0.17
N GLN A 21 0.49 10.16 -0.37
CA GLN A 21 1.80 10.50 0.17
C GLN A 21 1.85 10.33 1.70
N PHE A 22 0.79 10.77 2.40
CA PHE A 22 0.69 10.57 3.86
C PHE A 22 0.69 9.10 4.25
N ILE A 23 -0.12 8.26 3.58
CA ILE A 23 -0.17 6.81 3.85
C ILE A 23 1.20 6.18 3.58
N GLU A 24 1.82 6.51 2.44
CA GLU A 24 3.14 6.02 2.06
C GLU A 24 4.24 6.47 3.02
N GLU A 25 4.18 7.71 3.51
CA GLU A 25 5.15 8.25 4.47
C GLU A 25 5.04 7.51 5.81
N LYS A 26 3.82 7.25 6.30
CA LYS A 26 3.56 6.42 7.48
C LYS A 26 4.11 5.00 7.32
N ALA A 27 3.87 4.39 6.17
CA ALA A 27 4.39 3.06 5.86
C ALA A 27 5.94 3.02 5.86
N ARG A 28 6.59 4.04 5.25
CA ARG A 28 8.07 4.16 5.23
C ARG A 28 8.65 4.39 6.63
N ASP A 29 8.01 5.25 7.44
CA ASP A 29 8.46 5.48 8.81
C ASP A 29 8.36 4.21 9.66
N LEU A 30 7.27 3.48 9.52
CA LEU A 30 7.07 2.21 10.20
C LEU A 30 8.12 1.17 9.78
N CYS A 31 8.35 1.03 8.46
CA CYS A 31 9.39 0.14 7.92
C CYS A 31 10.78 0.48 8.49
N ARG A 32 11.12 1.76 8.61
CA ARG A 32 12.38 2.20 9.22
C ARG A 32 12.49 1.75 10.68
N ARG A 33 11.41 1.88 11.46
CA ARG A 33 11.39 1.44 12.88
C ARG A 33 11.48 -0.08 13.05
N PHE A 34 10.97 -0.85 12.08
CA PHE A 34 11.04 -2.31 12.05
C PHE A 34 12.29 -2.83 11.30
N ASN A 35 13.17 -1.93 10.85
CA ASN A 35 14.40 -2.24 10.11
C ASN A 35 14.16 -2.94 8.76
N TYR A 36 13.08 -2.58 8.04
CA TYR A 36 12.87 -2.99 6.65
C TYR A 36 13.47 -1.96 5.70
N GLN A 37 14.12 -2.43 4.63
CA GLN A 37 14.76 -1.60 3.60
C GLN A 37 13.92 -1.59 2.33
N GLU A 38 13.86 -0.42 1.65
CA GLU A 38 13.10 -0.31 0.41
C GLU A 38 13.76 -1.09 -0.73
N ILE A 39 12.95 -1.88 -1.45
CA ILE A 39 13.32 -2.49 -2.72
C ILE A 39 12.36 -2.04 -3.82
N ARG A 40 12.89 -1.78 -5.01
CA ARG A 40 12.10 -1.46 -6.21
C ARG A 40 12.41 -2.46 -7.30
N THR A 41 11.43 -3.29 -7.63
CA THR A 41 11.52 -4.28 -8.71
C THR A 41 10.89 -3.72 -9.99
N PRO A 42 11.21 -4.27 -11.17
CA PRO A 42 10.56 -3.91 -12.42
C PRO A 42 9.03 -4.04 -12.35
N ILE A 43 8.33 -3.24 -13.15
CA ILE A 43 6.86 -3.28 -13.26
C ILE A 43 6.40 -4.48 -14.10
N PHE A 44 7.24 -5.01 -14.95
CA PHE A 44 6.98 -6.21 -15.75
C PHE A 44 8.13 -7.21 -15.59
N GLU A 45 7.80 -8.47 -15.69
CA GLU A 45 8.69 -9.61 -15.51
C GLU A 45 8.40 -10.66 -16.60
N GLN A 46 9.22 -11.69 -16.71
CA GLN A 46 8.88 -12.85 -17.52
C GLN A 46 7.61 -13.51 -16.98
N THR A 47 6.69 -13.89 -17.86
CA THR A 47 5.41 -14.51 -17.49
C THR A 47 5.60 -15.74 -16.61
N SER A 48 6.62 -16.55 -16.93
CA SER A 48 6.95 -17.77 -16.20
C SER A 48 7.30 -17.56 -14.71
N LEU A 49 7.73 -16.34 -14.32
CA LEU A 49 7.94 -16.02 -12.91
C LEU A 49 6.64 -16.09 -12.12
N PHE A 50 5.56 -15.55 -12.69
CA PHE A 50 4.25 -15.55 -12.03
C PHE A 50 3.54 -16.90 -12.13
N GLU A 51 3.67 -17.60 -13.26
CA GLU A 51 3.11 -18.94 -13.42
C GLU A 51 3.65 -19.91 -12.37
N ARG A 52 4.96 -19.91 -12.13
CA ARG A 52 5.60 -20.75 -11.12
C ARG A 52 5.35 -20.25 -9.71
N GLY A 53 5.63 -18.96 -9.47
CA GLY A 53 5.61 -18.39 -8.12
C GLY A 53 4.21 -18.18 -7.56
N VAL A 54 3.20 -17.83 -8.38
CA VAL A 54 1.82 -17.54 -7.92
C VAL A 54 0.95 -18.79 -7.94
N GLY A 55 1.22 -19.71 -8.86
CA GLY A 55 0.50 -20.96 -9.07
C GLY A 55 -0.42 -20.93 -10.30
N GLU A 56 -0.23 -21.91 -11.18
CA GLU A 56 -0.95 -22.04 -12.46
C GLU A 56 -2.47 -22.12 -12.31
N THR A 57 -2.97 -22.60 -11.16
CA THR A 57 -4.40 -22.82 -10.89
C THR A 57 -5.08 -21.62 -10.22
N THR A 58 -4.38 -20.51 -10.05
CA THR A 58 -4.94 -19.32 -9.43
C THR A 58 -5.72 -18.46 -10.45
N ASP A 59 -6.77 -17.78 -10.00
CA ASP A 59 -7.52 -16.86 -10.88
C ASP A 59 -6.61 -15.76 -11.46
N ILE A 60 -5.59 -15.36 -10.72
CA ILE A 60 -4.60 -14.36 -11.17
C ILE A 60 -3.91 -14.84 -12.44
N VAL A 61 -3.34 -16.06 -12.42
CA VAL A 61 -2.60 -16.62 -13.55
C VAL A 61 -3.55 -17.00 -14.69
N GLU A 62 -4.68 -17.63 -14.39
CA GLU A 62 -5.61 -18.09 -15.41
C GLU A 62 -6.32 -16.96 -16.16
N LYS A 63 -6.66 -15.83 -15.48
CA LYS A 63 -7.64 -14.85 -16.00
C LYS A 63 -7.26 -13.39 -15.87
N GLU A 64 -6.32 -13.05 -14.95
CA GLU A 64 -6.16 -11.65 -14.54
C GLU A 64 -4.83 -11.01 -14.94
N MET A 65 -3.87 -11.77 -15.46
CA MET A 65 -2.57 -11.24 -15.90
C MET A 65 -2.70 -10.39 -17.16
N TYR A 66 -1.98 -9.26 -17.21
CA TYR A 66 -1.73 -8.49 -18.42
C TYR A 66 -0.44 -8.98 -19.06
N THR A 67 -0.57 -9.88 -20.02
CA THR A 67 0.55 -10.54 -20.70
C THR A 67 0.70 -10.02 -22.11
N PHE A 68 1.94 -9.82 -22.58
CA PHE A 68 2.28 -9.35 -23.91
C PHE A 68 3.63 -9.94 -24.37
N LEU A 69 3.85 -9.94 -25.67
CA LEU A 69 5.17 -10.28 -26.22
C LEU A 69 6.03 -9.01 -26.36
N ASP A 70 7.28 -9.09 -25.98
CA ASP A 70 8.24 -8.03 -26.26
C ASP A 70 8.75 -8.14 -27.71
N LYS A 71 9.60 -7.20 -28.15
CA LYS A 71 10.16 -7.20 -29.52
C LYS A 71 11.07 -8.40 -29.82
N GLY A 72 11.42 -9.20 -28.85
CA GLY A 72 12.20 -10.44 -28.97
C GLY A 72 11.35 -11.69 -28.80
N ASP A 73 10.02 -11.56 -28.95
CA ASP A 73 9.01 -12.64 -28.81
C ASP A 73 9.03 -13.33 -27.46
N ARG A 74 9.50 -12.65 -26.39
CA ARG A 74 9.46 -13.17 -25.02
C ARG A 74 8.17 -12.78 -24.36
N SER A 75 7.53 -13.74 -23.68
CA SER A 75 6.30 -13.48 -22.92
C SER A 75 6.62 -12.71 -21.64
N MET A 76 6.04 -11.53 -21.52
CA MET A 76 6.18 -10.60 -20.41
C MET A 76 4.82 -10.33 -19.80
N THR A 77 4.79 -10.10 -18.47
CA THR A 77 3.56 -9.82 -17.74
C THR A 77 3.76 -8.61 -16.84
N LEU A 78 2.80 -7.68 -16.84
CA LEU A 78 2.74 -6.63 -15.82
C LEU A 78 2.49 -7.30 -14.46
N ARG A 79 3.31 -6.97 -13.46
CA ARG A 79 3.27 -7.63 -12.14
C ARG A 79 1.89 -7.57 -11.50
N PRO A 80 1.25 -8.74 -11.21
CA PRO A 80 -0.05 -8.78 -10.54
C PRO A 80 0.08 -8.68 -9.00
N GLU A 81 1.31 -8.84 -8.47
CA GLU A 81 1.66 -8.77 -7.05
C GLU A 81 3.17 -8.49 -6.92
N GLY A 82 3.68 -8.22 -5.72
CA GLY A 82 5.06 -7.80 -5.50
C GLY A 82 6.01 -8.90 -5.08
N THR A 83 5.54 -9.92 -4.37
CA THR A 83 6.36 -10.96 -3.72
C THR A 83 7.26 -11.72 -4.70
N ALA A 84 6.71 -12.21 -5.81
CA ALA A 84 7.48 -12.95 -6.81
C ALA A 84 8.65 -12.12 -7.38
N GLY A 85 8.42 -10.83 -7.66
CA GLY A 85 9.47 -9.91 -8.13
C GLY A 85 10.55 -9.68 -7.08
N VAL A 86 10.18 -9.55 -5.80
CA VAL A 86 11.14 -9.42 -4.69
C VAL A 86 11.94 -10.71 -4.52
N VAL A 87 11.30 -11.87 -4.51
CA VAL A 87 11.98 -13.18 -4.40
C VAL A 87 12.94 -13.41 -5.59
N ARG A 88 12.53 -13.08 -6.84
CA ARG A 88 13.40 -13.15 -8.00
C ARG A 88 14.63 -12.23 -7.80
N SER A 89 14.44 -11.01 -7.33
CA SER A 89 15.54 -10.07 -7.06
C SER A 89 16.47 -10.56 -5.95
N TYR A 90 15.90 -11.15 -4.89
CA TYR A 90 16.66 -11.77 -3.81
C TYR A 90 17.59 -12.89 -4.31
N VAL A 91 17.05 -13.75 -5.19
CA VAL A 91 17.83 -14.86 -5.79
C VAL A 91 18.87 -14.35 -6.77
N GLU A 92 18.51 -13.49 -7.71
CA GLU A 92 19.39 -12.96 -8.75
C GLU A 92 20.59 -12.20 -8.18
N ASN A 93 20.34 -11.39 -7.14
CA ASN A 93 21.39 -10.61 -6.48
C ASN A 93 22.09 -11.37 -5.34
N LYS A 94 21.74 -12.65 -5.12
CA LYS A 94 22.34 -13.53 -4.09
C LYS A 94 22.27 -12.96 -2.68
N LEU A 95 21.17 -12.28 -2.33
CA LEU A 95 20.99 -11.69 -1.01
C LEU A 95 20.96 -12.76 0.10
N TYR A 96 20.72 -14.01 -0.25
CA TYR A 96 20.83 -15.15 0.65
C TYR A 96 22.29 -15.43 1.13
N GLY A 97 23.28 -14.76 0.57
CA GLY A 97 24.66 -14.82 1.03
C GLY A 97 24.96 -13.93 2.23
N GLU A 98 24.04 -13.01 2.56
CA GLU A 98 24.16 -12.19 3.76
C GLU A 98 23.78 -13.00 5.01
N PRO A 99 24.43 -12.73 6.17
CA PRO A 99 24.22 -13.54 7.38
C PRO A 99 22.89 -13.27 8.09
N ASP A 100 22.26 -12.15 7.77
CA ASP A 100 21.05 -11.68 8.45
C ASP A 100 19.78 -11.96 7.64
N VAL A 101 18.63 -11.91 8.32
CA VAL A 101 17.32 -11.97 7.69
C VAL A 101 17.15 -10.77 6.75
N SER A 102 16.84 -11.03 5.49
CA SER A 102 16.53 -9.96 4.53
C SER A 102 15.12 -9.42 4.80
N LYS A 103 15.05 -8.20 5.31
CA LYS A 103 13.80 -7.47 5.58
C LYS A 103 13.61 -6.38 4.53
N LEU A 104 12.69 -6.59 3.60
CA LEU A 104 12.48 -5.72 2.43
C LEU A 104 11.04 -5.20 2.40
N TYR A 105 10.85 -3.96 1.95
CA TYR A 105 9.52 -3.44 1.66
C TYR A 105 9.46 -2.78 0.29
N TYR A 106 8.27 -2.73 -0.28
CA TYR A 106 8.00 -2.05 -1.54
C TYR A 106 6.68 -1.28 -1.49
N ILE A 107 6.61 -0.19 -2.27
CA ILE A 107 5.38 0.56 -2.56
C ILE A 107 5.32 0.77 -4.06
N GLY A 108 4.21 0.40 -4.70
CA GLY A 108 4.09 0.63 -6.13
C GLY A 108 2.86 0.01 -6.77
N PRO A 109 2.69 0.26 -8.08
CA PRO A 109 1.55 -0.22 -8.85
C PRO A 109 1.62 -1.71 -9.15
N MET A 110 0.44 -2.36 -9.10
CA MET A 110 0.19 -3.74 -9.52
C MET A 110 -0.95 -3.75 -10.55
N PHE A 111 -1.08 -4.84 -11.32
CA PHE A 111 -1.98 -4.90 -12.46
C PHE A 111 -2.74 -6.22 -12.50
N ARG A 112 -4.08 -6.16 -12.43
CA ARG A 112 -4.95 -7.34 -12.56
C ARG A 112 -6.17 -7.02 -13.41
N TYR A 113 -6.49 -7.86 -14.37
CA TYR A 113 -7.67 -7.71 -15.21
C TYR A 113 -8.95 -8.12 -14.47
N GLU A 114 -9.21 -7.47 -13.34
CA GLU A 114 -10.41 -7.69 -12.54
C GLU A 114 -11.57 -6.79 -13.03
N ARG A 115 -12.80 -7.17 -12.62
CA ARG A 115 -13.96 -6.28 -12.77
C ARG A 115 -13.81 -5.11 -11.80
N PRO A 116 -13.72 -3.85 -12.31
CA PRO A 116 -13.58 -2.69 -11.44
C PRO A 116 -14.75 -2.50 -10.48
N GLN A 117 -14.45 -2.22 -9.23
CA GLN A 117 -15.42 -1.86 -8.17
C GLN A 117 -14.71 -1.03 -7.10
N ALA A 118 -15.46 -0.53 -6.11
CA ALA A 118 -14.88 0.22 -5.00
C ALA A 118 -13.74 -0.56 -4.32
N GLY A 119 -12.56 0.03 -4.20
CA GLY A 119 -11.36 -0.60 -3.65
C GLY A 119 -10.71 -1.69 -4.51
N ARG A 120 -11.17 -1.89 -5.76
CA ARG A 120 -10.56 -2.80 -6.74
C ARG A 120 -10.45 -2.12 -8.09
N GLN A 121 -9.22 -1.95 -8.55
CA GLN A 121 -8.87 -1.37 -9.84
C GLN A 121 -8.04 -2.38 -10.65
N ARG A 122 -7.93 -2.15 -11.96
CA ARG A 122 -7.05 -2.92 -12.83
C ARG A 122 -5.59 -2.52 -12.69
N GLN A 123 -5.33 -1.23 -12.44
CA GLN A 123 -4.08 -0.74 -11.89
C GLN A 123 -4.37 -0.27 -10.46
N PHE A 124 -3.70 -0.87 -9.49
CA PHE A 124 -3.83 -0.56 -8.06
C PHE A 124 -2.46 -0.53 -7.41
N HIS A 125 -2.36 0.01 -6.20
CA HIS A 125 -1.09 0.14 -5.51
C HIS A 125 -1.07 -0.74 -4.26
N GLN A 126 0.08 -1.34 -4.03
CA GLN A 126 0.35 -2.11 -2.81
C GLN A 126 1.53 -1.51 -2.05
N PHE A 127 1.38 -1.48 -0.74
CA PHE A 127 2.47 -1.55 0.20
C PHE A 127 2.66 -3.00 0.59
N GLY A 128 3.88 -3.52 0.51
CA GLY A 128 4.20 -4.88 0.93
C GLY A 128 5.54 -4.96 1.62
N ILE A 129 5.70 -5.97 2.48
CA ILE A 129 6.95 -6.31 3.14
C ILE A 129 7.23 -7.80 2.99
N GLU A 130 8.51 -8.14 2.91
CA GLU A 130 9.01 -9.51 2.80
C GLU A 130 10.17 -9.71 3.77
N ALA A 131 10.08 -10.73 4.64
CA ALA A 131 11.14 -11.17 5.52
C ALA A 131 11.60 -12.57 5.07
N ILE A 132 12.82 -12.67 4.55
CA ILE A 132 13.33 -13.90 3.93
C ILE A 132 14.57 -14.38 4.70
N GLY A 133 14.62 -15.68 5.03
CA GLY A 133 15.74 -16.31 5.70
C GLY A 133 15.49 -16.73 7.17
N ALA A 134 14.30 -16.51 7.72
CA ALA A 134 13.97 -16.88 9.10
C ALA A 134 12.79 -17.84 9.17
N ILE A 135 12.97 -18.95 9.91
CA ILE A 135 11.92 -19.95 10.18
C ILE A 135 11.18 -19.68 11.50
N ASP A 136 11.77 -18.91 12.42
CA ASP A 136 11.18 -18.64 13.74
C ASP A 136 9.81 -17.97 13.64
N PRO A 137 8.76 -18.45 14.33
CA PRO A 137 7.42 -17.86 14.33
C PRO A 137 7.36 -16.41 14.81
N ALA A 138 8.40 -15.92 15.50
CA ALA A 138 8.46 -14.52 15.92
C ALA A 138 8.47 -13.56 14.72
N ILE A 139 9.04 -13.96 13.57
CA ILE A 139 9.05 -13.13 12.38
C ILE A 139 7.66 -13.06 11.73
N ASP A 140 6.86 -14.15 11.82
CA ASP A 140 5.45 -14.12 11.38
C ASP A 140 4.66 -13.11 12.21
N ALA A 141 4.83 -13.16 13.53
CA ALA A 141 4.17 -12.22 14.44
C ALA A 141 4.64 -10.76 14.19
N GLU A 142 5.92 -10.54 13.91
CA GLU A 142 6.46 -9.22 13.55
C GLU A 142 5.81 -8.69 12.26
N VAL A 143 5.75 -9.52 11.20
CA VAL A 143 5.12 -9.13 9.93
C VAL A 143 3.65 -8.79 10.13
N ILE A 144 2.91 -9.60 10.90
CA ILE A 144 1.50 -9.36 11.23
C ILE A 144 1.36 -8.06 12.03
N SER A 145 2.20 -7.86 13.05
CA SER A 145 2.14 -6.68 13.91
C SER A 145 2.44 -5.38 13.16
N LEU A 146 3.36 -5.40 12.19
CA LEU A 146 3.67 -4.23 11.36
C LEU A 146 2.46 -3.75 10.55
N GLY A 147 1.76 -4.66 9.89
CA GLY A 147 0.55 -4.28 9.14
C GLY A 147 -0.59 -3.83 10.04
N TYR A 148 -0.76 -4.44 11.22
CA TYR A 148 -1.72 -4.01 12.23
C TYR A 148 -1.40 -2.61 12.75
N GLU A 149 -0.14 -2.34 13.05
CA GLU A 149 0.34 -1.03 13.53
C GLU A 149 0.17 0.05 12.46
N LEU A 150 0.40 -0.26 11.17
CA LEU A 150 0.11 0.69 10.08
C LEU A 150 -1.36 1.12 10.11
N CYS A 151 -2.27 0.17 10.22
CA CYS A 151 -3.69 0.49 10.30
C CYS A 151 -4.03 1.34 11.53
N ARG A 152 -3.41 1.05 12.68
CA ARG A 152 -3.58 1.79 13.93
C ARG A 152 -3.06 3.23 13.83
N GLU A 153 -1.87 3.43 13.26
CA GLU A 153 -1.27 4.77 13.10
C GLU A 153 -2.00 5.63 12.06
N LEU A 154 -2.66 5.01 11.11
CA LEU A 154 -3.56 5.70 10.18
C LEU A 154 -4.91 6.04 10.82
N GLY A 155 -5.16 5.61 12.05
CA GLY A 155 -6.39 5.88 12.81
C GLY A 155 -7.58 5.00 12.40
N LEU A 156 -7.36 3.91 11.65
CA LEU A 156 -8.44 3.02 11.22
C LEU A 156 -9.11 2.37 12.43
N GLN A 157 -10.45 2.42 12.48
CA GLN A 157 -11.23 1.86 13.56
C GLN A 157 -11.70 0.43 13.25
N GLY A 158 -11.82 -0.40 14.31
CA GLY A 158 -12.35 -1.76 14.19
C GLY A 158 -11.46 -2.69 13.35
N VAL A 159 -10.15 -2.49 13.37
CA VAL A 159 -9.19 -3.37 12.70
C VAL A 159 -8.94 -4.60 13.54
N THR A 160 -9.13 -5.77 12.96
CA THR A 160 -8.79 -7.06 13.54
C THR A 160 -7.97 -7.89 12.56
N VAL A 161 -7.23 -8.85 13.05
CA VAL A 161 -6.45 -9.78 12.22
C VAL A 161 -7.08 -11.16 12.29
N GLU A 162 -7.51 -11.69 11.15
CA GLU A 162 -7.87 -13.10 11.05
C GLU A 162 -6.60 -13.90 10.74
N ILE A 163 -6.34 -14.95 11.52
CA ILE A 163 -5.19 -15.83 11.34
C ILE A 163 -5.61 -17.28 11.15
N ASN A 164 -4.81 -18.01 10.41
CA ASN A 164 -4.94 -19.46 10.22
C ASN A 164 -3.56 -20.10 9.99
N SER A 165 -3.49 -21.42 10.10
CA SER A 165 -2.41 -22.19 9.51
C SER A 165 -2.92 -22.96 8.31
N VAL A 166 -2.24 -22.85 7.17
CA VAL A 166 -2.53 -23.68 5.99
C VAL A 166 -1.63 -24.91 5.93
N GLY A 167 -0.89 -25.20 6.99
CA GLY A 167 -0.05 -26.37 7.15
C GLY A 167 1.13 -26.44 6.17
N ASN A 168 1.89 -27.49 6.29
CA ASN A 168 2.91 -27.93 5.34
C ASN A 168 2.33 -28.94 4.34
N PRO A 169 3.09 -29.45 3.36
CA PRO A 169 2.60 -30.42 2.38
C PRO A 169 2.00 -31.70 3.01
N SER A 170 2.55 -32.18 4.13
CA SER A 170 2.05 -33.36 4.84
C SER A 170 0.67 -33.11 5.44
N SER A 171 0.54 -32.05 6.24
CA SER A 171 -0.73 -31.64 6.86
C SER A 171 -1.82 -31.37 5.81
N ARG A 172 -1.43 -30.78 4.65
CA ARG A 172 -2.37 -30.52 3.55
C ARG A 172 -2.86 -31.78 2.86
N ALA A 173 -2.03 -32.82 2.76
CA ALA A 173 -2.44 -34.10 2.15
C ALA A 173 -3.58 -34.74 2.96
N ASP A 174 -3.42 -34.82 4.27
CA ASP A 174 -4.47 -35.35 5.18
C ASP A 174 -5.74 -34.49 5.14
N TYR A 175 -5.57 -33.17 5.22
CA TYR A 175 -6.70 -32.24 5.17
C TYR A 175 -7.45 -32.31 3.84
N ARG A 176 -6.73 -32.45 2.72
CA ARG A 176 -7.31 -32.54 1.37
C ARG A 176 -8.30 -33.70 1.26
N GLU A 177 -7.96 -34.87 1.80
CA GLU A 177 -8.85 -36.02 1.79
C GLU A 177 -10.13 -35.72 2.57
N LYS A 178 -10.02 -35.19 3.77
CA LYS A 178 -11.17 -34.81 4.62
C LYS A 178 -12.07 -33.79 3.94
N LEU A 179 -11.45 -32.76 3.32
CA LEU A 179 -12.19 -31.69 2.65
C LEU A 179 -12.90 -32.19 1.39
N ILE A 180 -12.27 -33.03 0.57
CA ILE A 180 -12.91 -33.65 -0.59
C ILE A 180 -14.09 -34.52 -0.15
N ALA A 181 -13.96 -35.33 0.90
CA ALA A 181 -15.05 -36.14 1.44
C ALA A 181 -16.24 -35.28 1.88
N PHE A 182 -15.98 -34.10 2.47
CA PHE A 182 -17.00 -33.12 2.85
C PHE A 182 -17.68 -32.48 1.62
N LEU A 183 -16.92 -32.11 0.59
CA LEU A 183 -17.42 -31.33 -0.56
C LEU A 183 -18.13 -32.23 -1.60
N THR A 184 -17.73 -33.50 -1.74
CA THR A 184 -18.26 -34.41 -2.78
C THR A 184 -19.78 -34.58 -2.74
N PRO A 185 -20.44 -34.77 -1.58
CA PRO A 185 -21.91 -34.91 -1.52
C PRO A 185 -22.69 -33.71 -1.98
N MET A 186 -22.10 -32.49 -1.86
CA MET A 186 -22.75 -31.24 -2.24
C MET A 186 -22.32 -30.68 -3.61
N ARG A 187 -21.46 -31.42 -4.34
CA ARG A 187 -20.82 -30.96 -5.60
C ARG A 187 -21.79 -30.35 -6.60
N GLU A 188 -22.91 -31.04 -6.86
CA GLU A 188 -23.91 -30.61 -7.86
C GLU A 188 -24.61 -29.29 -7.47
N SER A 189 -24.64 -28.98 -6.18
CA SER A 189 -25.25 -27.75 -5.66
C SER A 189 -24.30 -26.53 -5.67
N LEU A 190 -23.01 -26.74 -5.92
CA LEU A 190 -21.99 -25.71 -5.92
C LEU A 190 -21.92 -24.97 -7.27
N CYS A 191 -21.39 -23.76 -7.25
CA CYS A 191 -21.11 -23.01 -8.47
C CYS A 191 -20.06 -23.73 -9.34
N LYS A 192 -20.03 -23.42 -10.64
CA LYS A 192 -19.15 -24.10 -11.61
C LYS A 192 -17.67 -24.03 -11.24
N ASP A 193 -17.22 -22.88 -10.71
CA ASP A 193 -15.83 -22.71 -10.27
C ASP A 193 -15.51 -23.65 -9.10
N CYS A 194 -16.40 -23.74 -8.09
CA CYS A 194 -16.24 -24.66 -6.97
C CYS A 194 -16.22 -26.11 -7.41
N GLN A 195 -17.11 -26.51 -8.33
CA GLN A 195 -17.12 -27.86 -8.89
C GLN A 195 -15.78 -28.24 -9.53
N SER A 196 -15.17 -27.31 -10.28
CA SER A 196 -13.85 -27.48 -10.89
C SER A 196 -12.72 -27.53 -9.87
N ARG A 197 -12.80 -26.66 -8.83
CA ARG A 197 -11.77 -26.54 -7.79
C ARG A 197 -11.69 -27.77 -6.88
N ILE A 198 -12.78 -28.50 -6.66
CA ILE A 198 -12.78 -29.73 -5.82
C ILE A 198 -11.68 -30.70 -6.26
N ASP A 199 -11.49 -30.89 -7.55
CA ASP A 199 -10.52 -31.84 -8.07
C ASP A 199 -9.09 -31.28 -8.11
N ARG A 200 -8.95 -29.99 -8.45
CA ARG A 200 -7.66 -29.33 -8.67
C ARG A 200 -7.06 -28.76 -7.37
N ASN A 201 -7.81 -27.95 -6.67
CA ASN A 201 -7.39 -27.26 -5.44
C ASN A 201 -8.60 -27.06 -4.50
N PRO A 202 -9.01 -28.10 -3.73
CA PRO A 202 -10.21 -28.06 -2.91
C PRO A 202 -10.18 -26.98 -1.82
N MET A 203 -9.00 -26.60 -1.32
CA MET A 203 -8.89 -25.52 -0.32
C MET A 203 -9.43 -24.19 -0.87
N ARG A 204 -9.28 -23.91 -2.16
CA ARG A 204 -9.81 -22.72 -2.82
C ARG A 204 -11.33 -22.65 -2.88
N VAL A 205 -12.02 -23.77 -2.63
CA VAL A 205 -13.48 -23.79 -2.53
C VAL A 205 -13.94 -22.98 -1.32
N LEU A 206 -13.19 -22.99 -0.22
CA LEU A 206 -13.51 -22.28 1.02
C LEU A 206 -13.52 -20.73 0.86
N ASP A 207 -12.80 -20.20 -0.14
CA ASP A 207 -12.76 -18.77 -0.49
C ASP A 207 -13.90 -18.34 -1.43
N CYS A 208 -14.84 -19.24 -1.74
CA CYS A 208 -15.93 -18.94 -2.66
C CYS A 208 -17.00 -18.04 -2.01
N LYS A 209 -17.19 -16.83 -2.55
CA LYS A 209 -18.22 -15.90 -2.06
C LYS A 209 -19.65 -16.30 -2.40
N VAL A 210 -19.84 -17.14 -3.42
CA VAL A 210 -21.17 -17.61 -3.86
C VAL A 210 -21.69 -18.72 -2.97
N ASP A 211 -20.80 -19.64 -2.56
CA ASP A 211 -21.17 -20.86 -1.83
C ASP A 211 -20.74 -20.86 -0.37
N GLN A 212 -20.17 -19.76 0.15
CA GLN A 212 -19.56 -19.69 1.50
C GLN A 212 -20.48 -20.18 2.63
N ASP A 213 -21.79 -19.93 2.51
CA ASP A 213 -22.76 -20.33 3.54
C ASP A 213 -22.94 -21.86 3.63
N LYS A 214 -22.60 -22.59 2.54
CA LYS A 214 -22.67 -24.06 2.48
C LYS A 214 -21.51 -24.73 3.21
N PHE A 215 -20.46 -23.99 3.55
CA PHE A 215 -19.23 -24.52 4.14
C PHE A 215 -19.15 -24.36 5.65
N THR A 216 -20.26 -24.07 6.32
CA THR A 216 -20.30 -23.86 7.79
C THR A 216 -19.79 -25.06 8.58
N GLY A 217 -19.98 -26.28 8.05
CA GLY A 217 -19.51 -27.52 8.67
C GLY A 217 -18.22 -28.09 8.07
N ALA A 218 -17.47 -27.29 7.30
CA ALA A 218 -16.22 -27.76 6.71
C ALA A 218 -15.20 -28.16 7.79
N PRO A 219 -14.43 -29.24 7.58
CA PRO A 219 -13.39 -29.64 8.50
C PRO A 219 -12.35 -28.52 8.66
N SER A 220 -11.76 -28.40 9.85
CA SER A 220 -10.68 -27.47 10.10
C SER A 220 -9.34 -28.07 9.67
N ILE A 221 -8.51 -27.29 8.98
CA ILE A 221 -7.13 -27.69 8.70
C ILE A 221 -6.32 -27.83 9.98
N LEU A 222 -6.68 -27.09 11.04
CA LEU A 222 -6.00 -27.14 12.33
C LEU A 222 -6.06 -28.54 12.97
N ASP A 223 -7.09 -29.34 12.64
CA ASP A 223 -7.24 -30.73 13.11
C ASP A 223 -6.37 -31.74 12.31
N SER A 224 -5.67 -31.25 11.29
CA SER A 224 -4.78 -32.03 10.43
C SER A 224 -3.32 -31.57 10.48
N LEU A 225 -3.02 -30.59 11.34
CA LEU A 225 -1.64 -30.11 11.52
C LEU A 225 -0.79 -31.18 12.20
N ASP A 226 0.41 -31.40 11.69
CA ASP A 226 1.44 -32.14 12.41
C ASP A 226 1.99 -31.33 13.60
N GLU A 227 2.79 -31.97 14.43
CA GLU A 227 3.31 -31.37 15.67
C GLU A 227 4.14 -30.11 15.40
N GLU A 228 4.92 -30.09 14.32
CA GLU A 228 5.73 -28.92 13.92
C GLU A 228 4.85 -27.72 13.53
N CYS A 229 3.87 -27.94 12.65
CA CYS A 229 2.92 -26.91 12.22
C CYS A 229 2.08 -26.38 13.38
N LEU A 230 1.62 -27.28 14.26
CA LEU A 230 0.86 -26.90 15.44
C LEU A 230 1.71 -26.05 16.40
N SER A 231 2.92 -26.51 16.72
CA SER A 231 3.85 -25.77 17.58
C SER A 231 4.18 -24.39 17.01
N HIS A 232 4.42 -24.30 15.69
CA HIS A 232 4.66 -23.02 15.01
C HIS A 232 3.47 -22.08 15.20
N PHE A 233 2.24 -22.55 14.91
CA PHE A 233 1.03 -21.74 15.01
C PHE A 233 0.73 -21.28 16.45
N GLU A 234 0.92 -22.16 17.44
CA GLU A 234 0.76 -21.81 18.87
C GLU A 234 1.74 -20.70 19.29
N ARG A 235 3.00 -20.77 18.82
CA ARG A 235 3.99 -19.73 19.11
C ARG A 235 3.62 -18.40 18.44
N VAL A 236 3.14 -18.40 17.20
CA VAL A 236 2.65 -17.17 16.55
C VAL A 236 1.54 -16.53 17.39
N LYS A 237 0.55 -17.31 17.83
CA LYS A 237 -0.55 -16.80 18.69
C LYS A 237 -0.02 -16.22 20.01
N THR A 238 0.93 -16.90 20.63
CA THR A 238 1.55 -16.41 21.88
C THR A 238 2.20 -15.05 21.66
N TYR A 239 3.03 -14.91 20.62
CA TYR A 239 3.69 -13.64 20.32
C TYR A 239 2.71 -12.51 19.99
N LEU A 240 1.68 -12.78 19.18
CA LEU A 240 0.64 -11.78 18.87
C LEU A 240 -0.09 -11.31 20.15
N THR A 241 -0.39 -12.23 21.05
CA THR A 241 -1.01 -11.91 22.35
C THR A 241 -0.09 -11.02 23.20
N GLU A 242 1.20 -11.36 23.31
CA GLU A 242 2.18 -10.58 24.04
C GLU A 242 2.43 -9.18 23.42
N MET A 243 2.30 -9.07 22.10
CA MET A 243 2.40 -7.80 21.37
C MET A 243 1.11 -6.95 21.46
N GLY A 244 0.02 -7.49 22.01
CA GLY A 244 -1.27 -6.80 22.11
C GLY A 244 -1.97 -6.63 20.76
N VAL A 245 -1.71 -7.51 19.79
CA VAL A 245 -2.40 -7.52 18.49
C VAL A 245 -3.76 -8.19 18.68
N ASP A 246 -4.83 -7.51 18.28
CA ASP A 246 -6.19 -8.07 18.28
C ASP A 246 -6.37 -9.03 17.10
N TYR A 247 -6.56 -10.32 17.39
CA TYR A 247 -6.72 -11.34 16.35
C TYR A 247 -7.82 -12.36 16.67
N SER A 248 -8.32 -12.99 15.61
CA SER A 248 -9.23 -14.13 15.70
C SER A 248 -8.74 -15.27 14.80
N ILE A 249 -9.10 -16.50 15.17
CA ILE A 249 -8.78 -17.68 14.36
C ILE A 249 -9.91 -17.92 13.36
N ASN A 250 -9.57 -17.93 12.07
CA ASN A 250 -10.50 -18.29 11.00
C ASN A 250 -10.01 -19.53 10.25
N HIS A 251 -10.46 -20.72 10.66
CA HIS A 251 -10.06 -22.00 10.07
C HIS A 251 -10.43 -22.17 8.59
N ARG A 252 -11.27 -21.31 8.03
CA ARG A 252 -11.62 -21.25 6.60
C ARG A 252 -10.75 -20.27 5.81
N LEU A 253 -9.91 -19.49 6.49
CA LEU A 253 -9.03 -18.54 5.83
C LEU A 253 -8.01 -19.29 4.97
N VAL A 254 -8.11 -19.09 3.67
CA VAL A 254 -7.14 -19.50 2.66
C VAL A 254 -6.75 -18.28 1.84
N ARG A 255 -5.58 -18.32 1.21
CA ARG A 255 -5.09 -17.18 0.42
C ARG A 255 -5.26 -17.45 -1.07
N GLY A 256 -5.35 -16.35 -1.85
CA GLY A 256 -5.53 -16.37 -3.30
C GLY A 256 -4.32 -16.82 -4.11
N LEU A 257 -3.23 -17.23 -3.47
CA LEU A 257 -1.94 -17.60 -4.06
C LEU A 257 -1.52 -18.96 -3.51
N ASP A 258 -0.97 -19.84 -4.36
CA ASP A 258 -0.72 -21.24 -4.00
C ASP A 258 0.58 -21.43 -3.21
N TYR A 259 1.47 -20.46 -3.16
CA TYR A 259 2.76 -20.57 -2.48
C TYR A 259 2.69 -20.54 -0.94
N TYR A 260 1.57 -20.18 -0.35
CA TYR A 260 1.48 -20.05 1.11
C TYR A 260 1.62 -21.40 1.83
N THR A 261 2.35 -21.37 2.94
CA THR A 261 2.58 -22.47 3.88
C THR A 261 2.41 -21.97 5.29
N LEU A 262 2.16 -22.86 6.28
CA LEU A 262 2.07 -22.49 7.70
C LEU A 262 1.13 -21.29 7.93
N THR A 263 1.65 -20.16 8.41
CA THR A 263 0.87 -18.98 8.76
C THR A 263 0.21 -18.32 7.56
N ALA A 264 -1.09 -18.05 7.65
CA ALA A 264 -1.85 -17.21 6.75
C ALA A 264 -2.68 -16.20 7.56
N PHE A 265 -2.81 -14.97 7.08
CA PHE A 265 -3.54 -13.92 7.79
C PHE A 265 -4.17 -12.87 6.86
N GLU A 266 -5.23 -12.22 7.36
CA GLU A 266 -5.88 -11.07 6.72
C GLU A 266 -6.20 -9.99 7.75
N TYR A 267 -6.02 -8.74 7.34
CA TYR A 267 -6.50 -7.58 8.10
C TYR A 267 -7.93 -7.27 7.68
N LYS A 268 -8.83 -7.25 8.65
CA LYS A 268 -10.23 -6.89 8.49
C LYS A 268 -10.45 -5.50 9.07
N ALA A 269 -11.24 -4.67 8.38
CA ALA A 269 -11.65 -3.38 8.90
C ALA A 269 -13.12 -3.15 8.61
N GLN A 270 -13.81 -2.46 9.52
CA GLN A 270 -15.21 -2.09 9.33
C GLN A 270 -15.33 -0.92 8.35
N GLY A 271 -16.42 -0.88 7.58
CA GLY A 271 -16.77 0.29 6.77
C GLY A 271 -16.47 0.21 5.26
N ILE A 272 -16.05 -0.95 4.73
CA ILE A 272 -15.79 -1.11 3.29
C ILE A 272 -16.96 -1.80 2.54
N GLY A 273 -18.11 -1.97 3.16
CA GLY A 273 -19.25 -2.69 2.58
C GLY A 273 -19.00 -4.20 2.52
N ALA A 274 -19.19 -4.83 1.35
CA ALA A 274 -19.01 -6.27 1.17
C ALA A 274 -17.52 -6.71 1.13
N ILE A 275 -16.58 -5.77 1.12
CA ILE A 275 -15.14 -6.04 1.12
C ILE A 275 -14.57 -5.51 2.43
N ASP A 276 -14.36 -6.40 3.39
CA ASP A 276 -13.83 -6.07 4.71
C ASP A 276 -12.31 -6.23 4.83
N THR A 277 -11.67 -6.83 3.83
CA THR A 277 -10.24 -7.13 3.84
C THR A 277 -9.40 -5.95 3.33
N VAL A 278 -8.53 -5.41 4.16
CA VAL A 278 -7.58 -4.32 3.84
C VAL A 278 -6.36 -4.87 3.11
N GLY A 279 -5.86 -5.99 3.57
CA GLY A 279 -4.68 -6.66 3.07
C GLY A 279 -4.49 -8.00 3.77
N GLY A 280 -3.35 -8.62 3.57
CA GLY A 280 -3.02 -9.86 4.26
C GLY A 280 -1.74 -10.46 3.71
N GLY A 281 -1.38 -11.61 4.23
CA GLY A 281 -0.13 -12.25 3.89
C GLY A 281 -0.05 -13.67 4.42
N GLY A 282 1.17 -14.11 4.61
CA GLY A 282 1.48 -15.41 5.16
C GLY A 282 2.90 -15.85 4.85
N ARG A 283 3.23 -17.02 5.33
CA ARG A 283 4.52 -17.67 5.08
C ARG A 283 4.51 -18.39 3.73
N TYR A 284 5.65 -18.37 3.03
CA TYR A 284 5.80 -18.97 1.70
C TYR A 284 7.13 -19.74 1.58
N ASN A 285 7.33 -20.71 2.48
CA ASN A 285 8.48 -21.61 2.41
C ASN A 285 8.43 -22.40 1.10
N GLY A 286 9.56 -22.47 0.39
CA GLY A 286 9.67 -23.12 -0.93
C GLY A 286 9.68 -22.14 -2.12
N LEU A 287 9.07 -20.95 -2.02
CA LEU A 287 9.01 -20.00 -3.14
C LEU A 287 10.40 -19.56 -3.63
N VAL A 288 11.35 -19.37 -2.72
CA VAL A 288 12.74 -19.02 -3.09
C VAL A 288 13.38 -20.12 -3.94
N ALA A 289 13.16 -21.39 -3.58
CA ALA A 289 13.65 -22.53 -4.35
C ALA A 289 12.94 -22.67 -5.71
N GLU A 290 11.63 -22.43 -5.77
CA GLU A 290 10.87 -22.42 -7.03
C GLU A 290 11.35 -21.37 -8.03
N VAL A 291 11.84 -20.24 -7.55
CA VAL A 291 12.42 -19.18 -8.37
C VAL A 291 13.90 -19.45 -8.72
N GLY A 292 14.48 -20.57 -8.23
CA GLY A 292 15.83 -21.02 -8.55
C GLY A 292 16.88 -20.65 -7.53
N GLY A 293 16.49 -20.22 -6.34
CA GLY A 293 17.39 -19.96 -5.20
C GLY A 293 17.59 -21.17 -4.31
N PRO A 294 18.29 -21.02 -3.18
CA PRO A 294 18.37 -22.03 -2.14
C PRO A 294 17.03 -22.18 -1.42
N ASP A 295 16.83 -23.27 -0.69
CA ASP A 295 15.64 -23.44 0.15
C ASP A 295 15.73 -22.51 1.35
N GLN A 296 15.03 -21.37 1.24
CA GLN A 296 14.97 -20.31 2.25
C GLN A 296 13.51 -20.05 2.61
N PRO A 297 13.18 -19.97 3.91
CA PRO A 297 11.85 -19.60 4.36
C PRO A 297 11.59 -18.12 4.12
N GLY A 298 10.33 -17.79 3.88
CA GLY A 298 9.90 -16.40 3.73
C GLY A 298 8.51 -16.18 4.32
N VAL A 299 8.26 -14.96 4.76
CA VAL A 299 6.94 -14.48 5.21
C VAL A 299 6.77 -13.03 4.81
N GLY A 300 5.58 -12.67 4.35
CA GLY A 300 5.32 -11.31 3.91
C GLY A 300 3.85 -10.92 4.00
N LEU A 301 3.59 -9.65 3.72
CA LEU A 301 2.25 -9.10 3.61
C LEU A 301 2.14 -8.15 2.42
N ALA A 302 0.91 -7.96 1.95
CA ALA A 302 0.57 -6.89 1.02
C ALA A 302 -0.75 -6.22 1.43
N ILE A 303 -0.76 -4.90 1.43
CA ILE A 303 -1.89 -4.04 1.76
C ILE A 303 -2.21 -3.17 0.56
N GLY A 304 -3.48 -3.12 0.15
CA GLY A 304 -3.94 -2.27 -0.94
C GLY A 304 -4.15 -0.83 -0.49
N LEU A 305 -3.45 0.12 -1.12
CA LEU A 305 -3.55 1.54 -0.74
C LEU A 305 -4.92 2.12 -1.07
N GLU A 306 -5.56 1.72 -2.17
CA GLU A 306 -6.93 2.10 -2.53
C GLU A 306 -7.95 1.67 -1.46
N ARG A 307 -7.72 0.51 -0.82
CA ARG A 307 -8.59 0.03 0.26
C ARG A 307 -8.42 0.84 1.53
N ILE A 308 -7.17 1.15 1.91
CA ILE A 308 -6.90 2.06 3.03
C ILE A 308 -7.59 3.40 2.79
N GLN A 309 -7.42 3.98 1.60
CA GLN A 309 -8.03 5.27 1.23
C GLN A 309 -9.56 5.22 1.39
N LEU A 310 -10.20 4.16 0.88
CA LEU A 310 -11.64 3.98 0.98
C LEU A 310 -12.13 3.87 2.43
N ILE A 311 -11.39 3.18 3.30
CA ILE A 311 -11.73 3.07 4.72
C ILE A 311 -11.61 4.43 5.41
N LEU A 312 -10.50 5.14 5.18
CA LEU A 312 -10.29 6.47 5.73
C LEU A 312 -11.43 7.43 5.37
N GLU A 313 -11.88 7.38 4.12
CA GLU A 313 -13.02 8.17 3.64
C GLU A 313 -14.34 7.76 4.33
N ASN A 314 -14.63 6.47 4.40
CA ASN A 314 -15.87 5.96 5.00
C ASN A 314 -15.93 6.16 6.52
N GLN A 315 -14.79 6.15 7.18
CA GLN A 315 -14.69 6.43 8.62
C GLN A 315 -14.55 7.93 8.93
N ASN A 316 -14.58 8.79 7.92
CA ASN A 316 -14.39 10.25 8.04
C ASN A 316 -13.09 10.62 8.79
N ILE A 317 -12.02 9.87 8.56
CA ILE A 317 -10.71 10.16 9.14
C ILE A 317 -10.07 11.27 8.31
N GLU A 318 -9.89 12.43 8.94
CA GLU A 318 -9.21 13.56 8.32
C GLU A 318 -7.71 13.29 8.25
N ILE A 319 -7.19 13.28 7.04
CA ILE A 319 -5.75 13.32 6.79
C ILE A 319 -5.39 14.76 6.50
N GLN A 320 -4.40 15.28 7.20
CA GLN A 320 -3.81 16.57 6.85
C GLN A 320 -3.27 16.46 5.42
N GLY A 321 -4.04 17.02 4.48
CA GLY A 321 -3.74 16.96 3.06
C GLY A 321 -2.68 17.97 2.64
N VAL A 322 -3.03 18.88 1.75
CA VAL A 322 -2.13 19.88 1.18
C VAL A 322 -1.55 20.77 2.29
N LYS A 323 -0.23 20.80 2.43
CA LYS A 323 0.40 21.84 3.26
C LYS A 323 0.04 23.20 2.68
N PRO A 324 -0.48 24.13 3.50
CA PRO A 324 -0.78 25.47 3.04
C PRO A 324 0.49 26.13 2.47
N LEU A 325 0.33 27.00 1.50
CA LEU A 325 1.42 27.81 0.98
C LEU A 325 1.93 28.75 2.09
N ASP A 326 3.23 28.82 2.30
CA ASP A 326 3.75 29.73 3.33
C ASP A 326 3.50 31.17 2.95
N VAL A 327 3.85 31.58 1.73
CA VAL A 327 3.66 32.97 1.31
C VAL A 327 3.26 33.12 -0.16
N TYR A 328 2.31 34.02 -0.41
CA TYR A 328 1.97 34.47 -1.75
C TYR A 328 2.46 35.91 -1.97
N LEU A 329 3.32 36.10 -2.97
CA LEU A 329 3.88 37.42 -3.31
C LEU A 329 2.96 38.16 -4.28
N VAL A 330 2.62 39.41 -3.93
CA VAL A 330 1.77 40.30 -4.73
C VAL A 330 2.63 41.48 -5.23
N ALA A 331 2.73 41.62 -6.55
CA ALA A 331 3.46 42.70 -7.19
C ALA A 331 2.51 43.78 -7.72
N LEU A 332 2.84 45.05 -7.48
CA LEU A 332 2.09 46.22 -7.94
C LEU A 332 3.06 47.21 -8.60
N GLY A 333 3.23 47.09 -9.91
CA GLY A 333 4.16 47.87 -10.72
C GLY A 333 5.19 47.00 -11.42
N GLU A 334 5.87 47.57 -12.41
CA GLU A 334 6.83 46.85 -13.26
C GLU A 334 8.14 46.52 -12.51
N GLU A 335 8.65 47.50 -11.75
CA GLU A 335 9.89 47.32 -10.99
C GLU A 335 9.64 46.37 -9.78
N ALA A 336 8.49 46.51 -9.12
CA ALA A 336 8.07 45.58 -8.07
C ALA A 336 7.94 44.13 -8.61
N ASP A 337 7.48 43.93 -9.84
CA ASP A 337 7.36 42.63 -10.46
C ASP A 337 8.72 41.92 -10.63
N LYS A 338 9.74 42.65 -11.04
CA LYS A 338 11.13 42.16 -11.15
C LYS A 338 11.68 41.74 -9.79
N GLU A 339 11.51 42.62 -8.77
CA GLU A 339 12.00 42.30 -7.42
C GLU A 339 11.24 41.17 -6.76
N VAL A 340 9.91 41.08 -6.91
CA VAL A 340 9.10 39.94 -6.44
C VAL A 340 9.58 38.60 -7.04
N THR A 341 9.96 38.58 -8.31
CA THR A 341 10.55 37.41 -8.94
C THR A 341 11.85 36.97 -8.27
N LYS A 342 12.70 37.94 -7.93
CA LYS A 342 13.96 37.66 -7.22
C LYS A 342 13.71 37.20 -5.77
N GLN A 343 12.78 37.85 -5.05
CA GLN A 343 12.41 37.45 -3.69
C GLN A 343 11.77 36.04 -3.66
N LEU A 344 10.91 35.69 -4.63
CA LEU A 344 10.36 34.38 -4.78
C LEU A 344 11.44 33.28 -4.83
N PHE A 345 12.48 33.51 -5.62
CA PHE A 345 13.60 32.57 -5.72
C PHE A 345 14.37 32.44 -4.40
N LYS A 346 14.67 33.58 -3.74
CA LYS A 346 15.35 33.60 -2.43
C LYS A 346 14.56 32.86 -1.35
N LEU A 347 13.24 33.05 -1.28
CA LEU A 347 12.36 32.38 -0.33
C LEU A 347 12.39 30.87 -0.54
N ARG A 348 12.27 30.43 -1.80
CA ARG A 348 12.35 29.01 -2.16
C ARG A 348 13.72 28.40 -1.82
N GLN A 349 14.83 29.13 -2.03
CA GLN A 349 16.15 28.68 -1.58
C GLN A 349 16.27 28.60 -0.04
N ALA A 350 15.52 29.44 0.66
CA ALA A 350 15.45 29.40 2.12
C ALA A 350 14.53 28.30 2.68
N GLY A 351 13.91 27.47 1.80
CA GLY A 351 13.01 26.39 2.18
C GLY A 351 11.55 26.82 2.46
N ILE A 352 11.20 28.05 2.11
CA ILE A 352 9.85 28.60 2.26
C ILE A 352 9.05 28.33 0.99
N SER A 353 7.86 27.73 1.11
CA SER A 353 6.96 27.54 -0.02
C SER A 353 6.35 28.88 -0.43
N ALA A 354 6.65 29.34 -1.63
CA ALA A 354 6.28 30.66 -2.10
C ALA A 354 5.73 30.61 -3.53
N GLU A 355 4.73 31.45 -3.82
CA GLU A 355 4.12 31.59 -5.14
C GLU A 355 3.81 33.05 -5.47
N ARG A 356 3.58 33.33 -6.77
CA ARG A 356 3.21 34.65 -7.28
C ARG A 356 2.22 34.55 -8.43
N ASP A 357 1.69 35.67 -8.86
CA ASP A 357 0.90 35.76 -10.09
C ASP A 357 1.78 35.77 -11.35
N TYR A 358 1.49 34.84 -12.27
CA TYR A 358 2.14 34.80 -13.60
C TYR A 358 1.21 35.20 -14.74
N LEU A 359 -0.03 35.64 -14.42
CA LEU A 359 -1.05 35.98 -15.41
C LEU A 359 -1.27 37.47 -15.55
N GLY A 360 -0.47 38.30 -14.90
CA GLY A 360 -0.61 39.76 -14.92
C GLY A 360 -1.93 40.25 -14.32
N ARG A 361 -2.48 39.56 -13.35
CA ARG A 361 -3.79 39.85 -12.77
C ARG A 361 -3.71 41.02 -11.79
N LYS A 362 -4.83 41.77 -11.71
CA LYS A 362 -4.97 42.87 -10.74
C LYS A 362 -4.90 42.35 -9.30
N MET A 363 -4.48 43.23 -8.36
CA MET A 363 -4.30 42.91 -6.94
C MET A 363 -5.41 42.07 -6.33
N LYS A 364 -6.69 42.43 -6.53
CA LYS A 364 -7.84 41.70 -6.00
C LYS A 364 -7.87 40.23 -6.46
N ALA A 365 -7.43 39.95 -7.69
CA ALA A 365 -7.38 38.59 -8.22
C ALA A 365 -6.17 37.80 -7.70
N GLN A 366 -5.05 38.49 -7.43
CA GLN A 366 -3.88 37.88 -6.78
C GLN A 366 -4.21 37.44 -5.35
N PHE A 367 -4.92 38.27 -4.55
CA PHE A 367 -5.40 37.89 -3.23
C PHE A 367 -6.35 36.71 -3.25
N LYS A 368 -7.29 36.66 -4.20
CA LYS A 368 -8.15 35.46 -4.37
C LYS A 368 -7.36 34.19 -4.67
N SER A 369 -6.20 34.33 -5.32
CA SER A 369 -5.31 33.16 -5.55
C SER A 369 -4.56 32.77 -4.29
N ALA A 370 -4.11 33.75 -3.48
CA ALA A 370 -3.53 33.49 -2.17
C ALA A 370 -4.51 32.74 -1.26
N ASP A 371 -5.77 33.23 -1.18
CA ASP A 371 -6.84 32.55 -0.41
C ASP A 371 -7.09 31.11 -0.89
N ARG A 372 -7.21 30.90 -2.20
CA ARG A 372 -7.43 29.56 -2.79
C ARG A 372 -6.28 28.61 -2.51
N MET A 373 -5.04 29.12 -2.46
CA MET A 373 -3.84 28.36 -2.13
C MET A 373 -3.62 28.22 -0.62
N GLN A 374 -4.55 28.76 0.19
CA GLN A 374 -4.46 28.76 1.65
C GLN A 374 -3.12 29.31 2.15
N ALA A 375 -2.63 30.39 1.49
CA ALA A 375 -1.36 31.01 1.88
C ALA A 375 -1.44 31.53 3.31
N ARG A 376 -0.45 31.22 4.14
CA ARG A 376 -0.36 31.73 5.52
C ARG A 376 -0.12 33.25 5.51
N TYR A 377 0.74 33.68 4.59
CA TYR A 377 1.11 35.08 4.42
C TYR A 377 0.86 35.55 3.00
N THR A 378 0.55 36.84 2.85
CA THR A 378 0.71 37.56 1.59
C THR A 378 1.77 38.65 1.78
N ALA A 379 2.77 38.72 0.90
CA ALA A 379 3.78 39.73 0.90
C ALA A 379 3.55 40.66 -0.30
N ILE A 380 3.26 41.93 -0.03
CA ILE A 380 2.81 42.94 -1.02
C ILE A 380 3.95 43.89 -1.26
N LEU A 381 4.35 44.05 -2.51
CA LEU A 381 5.39 44.98 -2.95
C LEU A 381 4.84 45.88 -4.05
N GLY A 382 4.80 47.15 -3.78
CA GLY A 382 4.59 48.22 -4.77
C GLY A 382 5.91 48.94 -5.09
N ASP A 383 5.91 49.80 -6.11
CA ASP A 383 7.10 50.55 -6.51
C ASP A 383 7.52 51.53 -5.40
N ASP A 384 6.58 52.04 -4.61
CA ASP A 384 6.87 52.94 -3.47
C ASP A 384 7.52 52.16 -2.30
N GLU A 385 7.06 50.98 -1.96
CA GLU A 385 7.66 50.09 -0.94
C GLU A 385 9.07 49.68 -1.39
N LEU A 386 9.22 49.33 -2.67
CA LEU A 386 10.50 48.95 -3.25
C LEU A 386 11.52 50.08 -3.13
N ALA A 387 11.10 51.33 -3.40
CA ALA A 387 11.96 52.51 -3.27
C ALA A 387 12.48 52.73 -1.83
N ARG A 388 11.73 52.28 -0.81
CA ARG A 388 12.14 52.29 0.60
C ARG A 388 12.90 51.04 1.05
N GLY A 389 13.02 50.01 0.18
CA GLY A 389 13.59 48.71 0.52
C GLY A 389 12.74 47.90 1.48
N GLU A 390 11.44 48.09 1.47
CA GLU A 390 10.46 47.52 2.37
C GLU A 390 9.44 46.63 1.62
N ILE A 391 8.76 45.77 2.34
CA ILE A 391 7.65 44.96 1.85
C ILE A 391 6.58 44.80 2.95
N ALA A 392 5.30 44.89 2.57
CA ALA A 392 4.21 44.68 3.51
C ALA A 392 3.84 43.20 3.59
N VAL A 393 3.92 42.61 4.78
CA VAL A 393 3.56 41.20 5.03
C VAL A 393 2.26 41.19 5.82
N LYS A 394 1.26 40.51 5.26
CA LYS A 394 -0.05 40.33 5.89
C LYS A 394 -0.22 38.86 6.29
N PHE A 395 -0.56 38.59 7.54
CA PHE A 395 -0.97 37.30 8.03
C PHE A 395 -2.44 37.03 7.66
N MET A 396 -2.69 36.00 6.90
CA MET A 396 -4.00 35.80 6.25
C MET A 396 -5.11 35.40 7.23
N GLU A 397 -4.77 34.69 8.30
CA GLU A 397 -5.73 34.24 9.31
C GLU A 397 -6.28 35.40 10.16
N THR A 398 -5.40 36.26 10.68
CA THR A 398 -5.79 37.38 11.55
C THR A 398 -6.06 38.69 10.79
N GLY A 399 -5.52 38.80 9.58
CA GLY A 399 -5.53 40.05 8.80
C GLY A 399 -4.52 41.09 9.25
N GLU A 400 -3.70 40.76 10.26
CA GLU A 400 -2.64 41.64 10.74
C GLU A 400 -1.60 41.89 9.65
N GLN A 401 -1.16 43.12 9.51
CA GLN A 401 -0.18 43.54 8.50
C GLN A 401 0.97 44.29 9.16
N ARG A 402 2.20 43.96 8.76
CA ARG A 402 3.42 44.62 9.19
C ARG A 402 4.33 44.91 8.00
N THR A 403 5.17 45.94 8.13
CA THR A 403 6.18 46.26 7.13
C THR A 403 7.52 45.71 7.61
N VAL A 404 8.24 45.01 6.72
CA VAL A 404 9.56 44.45 6.99
C VAL A 404 10.54 44.87 5.90
N LYS A 405 11.84 44.82 6.19
CA LYS A 405 12.84 45.08 5.15
C LYS A 405 12.88 43.93 4.15
N LEU A 406 13.05 44.22 2.87
CA LEU A 406 13.16 43.23 1.82
C LEU A 406 14.29 42.22 2.06
N GLU A 407 15.41 42.67 2.64
CA GLU A 407 16.54 41.80 2.98
C GLU A 407 16.23 40.79 4.09
N ASP A 408 15.32 41.13 5.01
CA ASP A 408 14.96 40.34 6.17
C ASP A 408 13.72 39.43 5.95
N LEU A 409 13.04 39.52 4.80
CA LEU A 409 11.78 38.88 4.53
C LEU A 409 11.82 37.33 4.80
N ALA A 410 12.88 36.68 4.38
CA ALA A 410 12.99 35.22 4.59
C ALA A 410 13.12 34.81 6.07
N ASN A 411 13.89 35.60 6.85
CA ASN A 411 14.07 35.38 8.28
C ASN A 411 12.77 35.62 9.04
N GLU A 412 12.08 36.69 8.68
CA GLU A 412 10.81 37.10 9.27
C GLU A 412 9.70 36.05 9.06
N LEU A 413 9.62 35.51 7.84
CA LEU A 413 8.66 34.45 7.55
C LEU A 413 9.02 33.14 8.25
N LYS A 414 10.30 32.79 8.38
CA LYS A 414 10.72 31.59 9.12
C LYS A 414 10.33 31.63 10.60
N SER A 415 10.58 32.77 11.26
CA SER A 415 10.24 32.94 12.68
C SER A 415 8.74 32.89 12.99
N GLY A 416 7.89 33.06 11.98
CA GLY A 416 6.44 32.97 12.11
C GLY A 416 5.84 31.66 11.57
N ILE A 417 6.68 30.77 10.98
CA ILE A 417 6.29 29.43 10.49
C ILE A 417 6.58 28.35 11.53
N GLU A 418 7.59 28.55 12.38
CA GLU A 418 7.87 27.72 13.56
C GLU A 418 6.84 27.96 14.67
#